data_195faf469f4670ff3635316c748cb58f
#
_entry.id   195faf469f4670ff3635316c748cb58f
#
_cell.length_a   1.000
_cell.length_b   1.000
_cell.length_c   1.000
_cell.angle_alpha   90.00
_cell.angle_beta   90.00
_cell.angle_gamma   90.00
#
_symmetry.space_group_name_H-M   'P 1'
#
loop_
_entity.id
_entity.type
_entity.pdbx_description
1 polymer ?
#
loop_
_entity_poly.entity_id
_entity_poly.type
_entity_poly.pdbx_seq_one_letter_code
_entity_poly.pdbx_strand_id
1 'polypeptide(L)'
;MSREFVLGTLKHYDWVQIGGAIKHPDEGKVIDMNESVRFETGVKDAYLKIYPTSGYGNPDMVRQIINMEGGVDAILHYTDPRFWGWLYQMEHELRRTTPIFYYNIWDDLPYPRWNEPFYESCDLIMNISKQTVNIVDNVCQIKPRTDWDNTYIPHGINEKNFYPMNESHKDWGELMQFKRNVTDGKDYKFIVFWNNRNIRRKLPGDVIMSFKHFCDMLPKEEAEKCALIMHTQPRDENGTDLPEVVKQCCPDYDVIFSHNRLDDKQLRYLYNMADVGMXXXXSNEGFGLGTCEALMCGTPISVNVTGGLQDQCGFRYKGELLTYKDYSWVHSLHDEKKWKDNPDLTYGEWAKPVWPSNRSLQGSIPTPYIYDDRPRSEDFADRLKEWYDMGDEERKRCGMLGHEFVMGDDANMSATAMSNLFIEHMDTAFEKWTPRKXXXXIYNV
;
A
#
# COMPACT_ATOMS: atom_id res chain seq x y z
N MET A 1 -6.55 4.07 -5.18
CA MET A 1 -6.72 4.45 -3.76
C MET A 1 -7.46 5.76 -3.59
N SER A 2 -7.12 6.80 -4.36
CA SER A 2 -7.85 8.08 -4.21
C SER A 2 -9.36 7.91 -4.42
N ARG A 3 -9.76 7.05 -5.36
CA ARG A 3 -11.19 6.80 -5.56
C ARG A 3 -11.86 6.36 -4.26
N GLU A 4 -11.20 5.53 -3.47
CA GLU A 4 -11.81 5.01 -2.24
C GLU A 4 -12.04 6.12 -1.22
N PHE A 5 -11.03 6.97 -0.94
CA PHE A 5 -11.26 7.98 0.08
C PHE A 5 -12.10 9.15 -0.43
N VAL A 6 -12.07 9.45 -1.72
CA VAL A 6 -12.93 10.48 -2.26
C VAL A 6 -14.40 10.04 -2.15
N LEU A 7 -14.73 8.85 -2.69
CA LEU A 7 -16.11 8.36 -2.64
C LEU A 7 -16.56 8.16 -1.20
N GLY A 8 -15.68 7.69 -0.33
CA GLY A 8 -16.02 7.43 1.07
C GLY A 8 -16.26 8.68 1.91
N THR A 9 -15.89 9.85 1.41
CA THR A 9 -16.06 11.11 2.15
C THR A 9 -16.99 12.11 1.47
N LEU A 10 -17.68 11.70 0.40
CA LEU A 10 -18.55 12.60 -0.34
C LEU A 10 -19.74 13.11 0.49
N LYS A 11 -20.15 12.39 1.51
CA LYS A 11 -21.20 12.88 2.41
C LYS A 11 -20.71 14.03 3.29
N HIS A 12 -19.39 14.23 3.35
CA HIS A 12 -18.78 15.20 4.25
C HIS A 12 -18.06 16.32 3.51
N TYR A 13 -17.45 16.02 2.37
CA TYR A 13 -16.68 16.98 1.57
C TYR A 13 -17.13 16.99 0.13
N ASP A 14 -17.06 18.16 -0.48
CA ASP A 14 -17.14 18.31 -1.93
C ASP A 14 -15.72 18.14 -2.48
N TRP A 15 -15.59 17.43 -3.58
CA TRP A 15 -14.27 17.15 -4.15
C TRP A 15 -14.14 17.70 -5.56
N VAL A 16 -12.98 18.27 -5.83
CA VAL A 16 -12.56 18.67 -7.17
C VAL A 16 -11.18 18.05 -7.38
N GLN A 17 -11.03 17.28 -8.45
CA GLN A 17 -9.79 16.57 -8.70
C GLN A 17 -9.13 17.04 -9.98
N ILE A 18 -7.78 17.14 -9.94
CA ILE A 18 -6.99 17.28 -11.14
C ILE A 18 -6.63 15.89 -11.59
N GLY A 19 -7.11 15.48 -12.77
CA GLY A 19 -6.83 14.16 -13.34
C GLY A 19 -5.56 14.23 -14.17
N GLY A 20 -4.43 14.11 -13.49
CA GLY A 20 -3.13 14.30 -14.13
C GLY A 20 -2.46 13.02 -14.60
N ALA A 21 -1.33 13.22 -15.25
CA ALA A 21 -0.42 12.17 -15.71
C ALA A 21 -0.96 11.28 -16.83
N ILE A 22 -2.13 11.58 -17.35
CA ILE A 22 -2.73 10.83 -18.45
C ILE A 22 -3.07 11.80 -19.56
N LYS A 23 -2.73 11.42 -20.80
CA LYS A 23 -3.16 12.20 -21.93
C LYS A 23 -4.62 11.87 -22.17
N HIS A 24 -5.48 12.78 -21.79
CA HIS A 24 -6.92 12.54 -21.81
C HIS A 24 -7.59 13.29 -22.96
N PRO A 25 -8.51 12.65 -23.68
CA PRO A 25 -9.18 13.33 -24.79
C PRO A 25 -10.00 14.54 -24.35
N ASP A 26 -10.39 14.59 -23.08
CA ASP A 26 -11.18 15.71 -22.54
C ASP A 26 -10.32 16.73 -21.81
N GLU A 27 -9.02 16.76 -22.06
CA GLU A 27 -8.14 17.77 -21.47
C GLU A 27 -8.68 19.17 -21.77
N GLY A 28 -8.70 20.01 -20.73
CA GLY A 28 -9.20 21.36 -20.84
C GLY A 28 -10.69 21.49 -20.59
N LYS A 29 -11.39 20.38 -20.40
CA LYS A 29 -12.80 20.37 -20.06
C LYS A 29 -13.00 20.08 -18.60
N VAL A 30 -14.23 20.30 -18.11
CA VAL A 30 -14.61 19.92 -16.75
C VAL A 30 -15.55 18.73 -16.84
N ILE A 31 -15.20 17.65 -16.16
CA ILE A 31 -16.06 16.47 -16.13
C ILE A 31 -16.88 16.50 -14.85
N ASP A 32 -18.19 16.64 -15.00
CA ASP A 32 -19.12 16.67 -13.86
C ASP A 32 -19.51 15.24 -13.52
N MET A 33 -19.06 14.75 -12.37
CA MET A 33 -19.34 13.40 -11.90
C MET A 33 -20.50 13.34 -10.93
N ASN A 34 -21.17 14.46 -10.67
CA ASN A 34 -22.16 14.53 -9.59
C ASN A 34 -23.24 13.46 -9.71
N GLU A 35 -23.86 13.34 -10.88
CA GLU A 35 -24.95 12.38 -11.07
C GLU A 35 -24.45 10.94 -10.88
N SER A 36 -23.31 10.63 -11.45
CA SER A 36 -22.74 9.30 -11.39
C SER A 36 -22.40 8.89 -9.95
N VAL A 37 -21.76 9.79 -9.20
CA VAL A 37 -21.36 9.44 -7.82
C VAL A 37 -22.56 9.45 -6.87
N ARG A 38 -23.57 10.26 -7.15
CA ARG A 38 -24.80 10.22 -6.36
C ARG A 38 -25.49 8.87 -6.50
N PHE A 39 -25.52 8.36 -7.73
CA PHE A 39 -26.07 7.03 -7.99
C PHE A 39 -25.25 5.95 -7.30
N GLU A 40 -23.93 6.01 -7.45
CA GLU A 40 -23.05 4.98 -6.92
C GLU A 40 -23.02 4.95 -5.39
N THR A 41 -22.98 6.11 -4.75
CA THR A 41 -22.80 6.19 -3.30
C THR A 41 -24.10 6.33 -2.52
N GLY A 42 -25.17 6.77 -3.18
CA GLY A 42 -26.41 7.08 -2.51
C GLY A 42 -26.40 8.43 -1.78
N VAL A 43 -25.34 9.20 -1.90
CA VAL A 43 -25.24 10.52 -1.27
C VAL A 43 -25.90 11.54 -2.21
N LYS A 44 -27.04 12.06 -1.79
CA LYS A 44 -27.91 12.86 -2.69
C LYS A 44 -27.29 14.18 -3.14
N ASP A 45 -26.42 14.76 -2.32
CA ASP A 45 -25.79 16.04 -2.63
C ASP A 45 -24.30 15.90 -2.92
N ALA A 46 -23.84 14.71 -3.28
CA ALA A 46 -22.44 14.48 -3.59
C ALA A 46 -21.96 15.42 -4.70
N TYR A 47 -20.78 15.96 -4.53
CA TYR A 47 -20.17 16.87 -5.48
C TYR A 47 -18.78 16.40 -5.82
N LEU A 48 -18.58 16.07 -7.10
CA LEU A 48 -17.26 15.65 -7.59
C LEU A 48 -17.09 16.12 -9.03
N LYS A 49 -16.06 16.92 -9.25
CA LYS A 49 -15.69 17.33 -10.60
C LYS A 49 -14.24 16.97 -10.86
N ILE A 50 -13.92 16.64 -12.11
CA ILE A 50 -12.58 16.26 -12.52
C ILE A 50 -12.14 17.20 -13.63
N TYR A 51 -10.93 17.72 -13.49
CA TYR A 51 -10.28 18.57 -14.48
C TYR A 51 -9.13 17.79 -15.09
N PRO A 52 -9.34 17.12 -16.24
CA PRO A 52 -8.27 16.35 -16.86
C PRO A 52 -7.15 17.25 -17.39
N THR A 53 -5.93 16.77 -17.26
CA THR A 53 -4.77 17.49 -17.80
C THR A 53 -3.71 16.49 -18.23
N SER A 54 -2.91 16.86 -19.23
CA SER A 54 -1.71 16.11 -19.56
C SER A 54 -0.62 16.52 -18.56
N GLY A 55 0.09 15.53 -18.02
CA GLY A 55 1.07 15.81 -17.00
C GLY A 55 0.41 16.02 -15.64
N TYR A 56 0.96 16.90 -14.85
CA TYR A 56 0.55 17.05 -13.44
C TYR A 56 -0.07 18.42 -13.13
N GLY A 57 -0.39 19.20 -14.17
CA GLY A 57 -0.97 20.51 -13.96
C GLY A 57 0.07 21.61 -13.87
N ASN A 58 -0.40 22.82 -13.53
CA ASN A 58 0.46 23.99 -13.43
C ASN A 58 -0.21 25.06 -12.56
N PRO A 59 0.52 26.12 -12.17
CA PRO A 59 -0.05 27.14 -11.28
C PRO A 59 -1.28 27.82 -11.82
N ASP A 60 -1.31 28.15 -13.10
CA ASP A 60 -2.47 28.84 -13.67
C ASP A 60 -3.71 27.98 -13.62
N MET A 61 -3.55 26.67 -13.83
CA MET A 61 -4.66 25.74 -13.74
C MET A 61 -5.27 25.75 -12.34
N VAL A 62 -4.44 25.71 -11.31
CA VAL A 62 -4.94 25.73 -9.94
C VAL A 62 -5.65 27.03 -9.64
N ARG A 63 -5.07 28.16 -10.08
CA ARG A 63 -5.72 29.47 -9.87
C ARG A 63 -7.08 29.52 -10.54
N GLN A 64 -7.16 29.01 -11.76
CA GLN A 64 -8.45 28.99 -12.50
C GLN A 64 -9.47 28.11 -11.81
N ILE A 65 -9.05 26.94 -11.35
CA ILE A 65 -9.99 26.01 -10.68
C ILE A 65 -10.50 26.64 -9.39
N ILE A 66 -9.62 27.23 -8.59
CA ILE A 66 -10.03 27.88 -7.35
C ILE A 66 -11.05 28.99 -7.65
N ASN A 67 -10.77 29.78 -8.69
CA ASN A 67 -11.66 30.85 -9.07
C ASN A 67 -13.02 30.32 -9.55
N MET A 68 -13.00 29.32 -10.41
CA MET A 68 -14.24 28.73 -10.96
C MET A 68 -15.09 28.09 -9.90
N GLU A 69 -14.46 27.52 -8.86
CA GLU A 69 -15.21 26.87 -7.78
C GLU A 69 -15.62 27.84 -6.67
N GLY A 70 -15.23 29.10 -6.78
CA GLY A 70 -15.55 30.08 -5.75
C GLY A 70 -14.75 29.93 -4.49
N GLY A 71 -13.57 29.37 -4.59
CA GLY A 71 -12.70 29.09 -3.45
C GLY A 71 -12.68 27.61 -3.12
N VAL A 72 -11.62 27.19 -2.44
CA VAL A 72 -11.51 25.83 -1.91
C VAL A 72 -11.03 25.91 -0.47
N ASP A 73 -11.42 24.94 0.34
CA ASP A 73 -11.07 24.96 1.75
C ASP A 73 -9.70 24.35 2.03
N ALA A 74 -9.23 23.48 1.15
CA ALA A 74 -7.90 22.89 1.26
C ALA A 74 -7.49 22.35 -0.10
N ILE A 75 -6.18 22.17 -0.26
CA ILE A 75 -5.62 21.45 -1.39
C ILE A 75 -4.98 20.20 -0.84
N LEU A 76 -5.44 19.04 -1.32
CA LEU A 76 -4.86 17.77 -0.91
C LEU A 76 -3.95 17.24 -2.01
N HIS A 77 -2.70 17.08 -1.67
CA HIS A 77 -1.71 16.47 -2.56
C HIS A 77 -1.56 15.00 -2.21
N TYR A 78 -1.55 14.16 -3.23
CA TYR A 78 -1.35 12.71 -3.07
C TYR A 78 -0.34 12.28 -4.11
N THR A 79 0.64 11.52 -3.73
CA THR A 79 1.71 10.91 -4.50
C THR A 79 3.07 11.62 -4.26
N ASP A 80 4.02 11.39 -5.16
CA ASP A 80 5.38 11.88 -5.01
C ASP A 80 5.43 13.40 -5.18
N PRO A 81 5.92 14.15 -4.20
CA PRO A 81 5.91 15.60 -4.29
C PRO A 81 6.80 16.16 -5.41
N ARG A 82 7.75 15.38 -5.89
CA ARG A 82 8.64 15.85 -6.94
C ARG A 82 7.91 16.10 -8.25
N PHE A 83 6.81 15.41 -8.50
CA PHE A 83 5.99 15.66 -9.68
C PHE A 83 5.11 16.89 -9.53
N TRP A 84 5.00 17.43 -8.32
CA TRP A 84 4.17 18.57 -8.01
C TRP A 84 4.99 19.77 -7.54
N GLY A 85 6.24 19.86 -8.00
CA GLY A 85 7.13 20.94 -7.59
C GLY A 85 6.53 22.32 -7.80
N TRP A 86 5.77 22.50 -8.90
CA TRP A 86 5.12 23.76 -9.17
C TRP A 86 4.13 24.15 -8.06
N LEU A 87 3.45 23.18 -7.47
CA LEU A 87 2.52 23.45 -6.38
C LEU A 87 3.28 23.99 -5.16
N TYR A 88 4.40 23.34 -4.84
CA TYR A 88 5.19 23.76 -3.69
C TYR A 88 5.90 25.07 -3.91
N GLN A 89 6.18 25.43 -5.17
CA GLN A 89 6.77 26.72 -5.46
C GLN A 89 5.78 27.87 -5.25
N MET A 90 4.47 27.57 -5.27
CA MET A 90 3.46 28.61 -5.03
C MET A 90 2.81 28.49 -3.65
N GLU A 91 3.44 27.77 -2.73
CA GLU A 91 2.81 27.51 -1.43
C GLU A 91 2.64 28.80 -0.63
N HIS A 92 3.51 29.79 -0.79
CA HIS A 92 3.33 31.08 -0.10
C HIS A 92 2.02 31.75 -0.50
N GLU A 93 1.72 31.72 -1.78
CA GLU A 93 0.48 32.31 -2.28
C GLU A 93 -0.74 31.56 -1.74
N LEU A 94 -0.70 30.23 -1.82
CA LEU A 94 -1.86 29.40 -1.46
C LEU A 94 -2.14 29.44 0.03
N ARG A 95 -1.09 29.32 0.86
CA ARG A 95 -1.26 29.12 2.29
C ARG A 95 -1.66 30.39 3.04
N ARG A 96 -1.80 31.49 2.35
CA ARG A 96 -2.41 32.69 2.93
C ARG A 96 -3.89 32.49 3.19
N THR A 97 -4.56 31.69 2.38
CA THR A 97 -5.99 31.49 2.47
C THR A 97 -6.41 30.02 2.53
N THR A 98 -5.54 29.10 2.08
CA THR A 98 -5.91 27.73 1.83
C THR A 98 -4.78 26.80 2.30
N PRO A 99 -5.05 25.91 3.24
CA PRO A 99 -4.00 25.00 3.70
C PRO A 99 -3.69 23.94 2.66
N ILE A 100 -2.46 23.42 2.72
CA ILE A 100 -2.03 22.29 1.90
C ILE A 100 -1.94 21.07 2.79
N PHE A 101 -2.67 20.06 2.42
CA PHE A 101 -2.67 18.74 3.05
C PHE A 101 -1.93 17.77 2.14
N TYR A 102 -1.25 16.79 2.74
CA TYR A 102 -0.48 15.83 1.96
C TYR A 102 -0.76 14.43 2.47
N TYR A 103 -1.16 13.54 1.56
CA TYR A 103 -1.25 12.10 1.85
C TYR A 103 0.05 11.48 1.37
N ASN A 104 0.94 11.20 2.30
CA ASN A 104 2.34 10.91 2.06
C ASN A 104 2.59 9.42 1.94
N ILE A 105 3.23 9.01 0.84
CA ILE A 105 3.47 7.60 0.53
C ILE A 105 4.96 7.24 0.56
N TRP A 106 5.83 8.10 1.08
CA TRP A 106 7.27 7.81 1.10
C TRP A 106 7.56 6.60 1.98
N ASP A 107 8.41 5.69 1.50
CA ASP A 107 8.64 4.42 2.18
C ASP A 107 10.10 4.10 2.46
N ASP A 108 11.04 4.93 2.03
CA ASP A 108 12.45 4.59 2.10
C ASP A 108 13.18 5.31 3.23
N LEU A 109 14.19 4.61 3.76
CA LEU A 109 15.17 5.14 4.68
C LEU A 109 16.53 5.08 3.99
N PRO A 110 17.57 5.79 4.42
CA PRO A 110 17.63 6.69 5.59
C PRO A 110 16.71 7.90 5.42
N TYR A 111 16.53 8.65 6.50
CA TYR A 111 15.62 9.78 6.47
C TYR A 111 15.90 10.69 5.27
N PRO A 112 14.88 10.92 4.43
CA PRO A 112 15.08 11.70 3.19
C PRO A 112 15.10 13.19 3.49
N ARG A 113 16.27 13.70 3.85
CA ARG A 113 16.41 15.11 4.21
C ARG A 113 16.00 16.03 3.07
N TRP A 114 16.13 15.59 1.83
CA TRP A 114 15.74 16.39 0.67
C TRP A 114 14.24 16.62 0.59
N ASN A 115 13.44 15.84 1.32
CA ASN A 115 11.99 16.04 1.35
C ASN A 115 11.56 17.07 2.37
N GLU A 116 12.47 17.59 3.21
CA GLU A 116 12.09 18.54 4.26
C GLU A 116 11.35 19.76 3.71
N PRO A 117 11.79 20.38 2.61
CA PRO A 117 11.03 21.53 2.10
C PRO A 117 9.59 21.21 1.74
N PHE A 118 9.34 20.01 1.22
CA PHE A 118 7.96 19.62 0.91
C PHE A 118 7.15 19.45 2.19
N TYR A 119 7.70 18.75 3.18
CA TYR A 119 6.99 18.52 4.43
C TYR A 119 6.73 19.85 5.16
N GLU A 120 7.71 20.74 5.17
CA GLU A 120 7.55 22.04 5.82
C GLU A 120 6.49 22.90 5.15
N SER A 121 6.21 22.64 3.89
CA SER A 121 5.20 23.40 3.13
C SER A 121 3.79 22.87 3.32
N CYS A 122 3.62 21.80 4.09
CA CYS A 122 2.32 21.20 4.31
C CYS A 122 1.79 21.52 5.70
N ASP A 123 0.49 21.76 5.78
CA ASP A 123 -0.19 22.09 7.03
C ASP A 123 -0.70 20.85 7.76
N LEU A 124 -0.94 19.77 7.02
CA LEU A 124 -1.32 18.48 7.58
C LEU A 124 -0.68 17.41 6.71
N ILE A 125 0.02 16.48 7.34
CA ILE A 125 0.57 15.33 6.63
C ILE A 125 -0.08 14.07 7.20
N MET A 126 -0.72 13.31 6.30
CA MET A 126 -1.35 12.04 6.62
C MET A 126 -0.50 10.97 5.95
N ASN A 127 -0.05 9.98 6.69
CA ASN A 127 0.96 9.04 6.22
C ASN A 127 0.41 7.62 6.12
N ILE A 128 0.82 6.90 5.09
CA ILE A 128 0.28 5.57 4.80
C ILE A 128 0.79 4.49 5.74
N SER A 129 1.90 4.74 6.44
CA SER A 129 2.47 3.74 7.34
C SER A 129 3.04 4.41 8.58
N LYS A 130 3.21 3.62 9.62
CA LYS A 130 3.86 4.11 10.84
C LYS A 130 5.30 4.51 10.56
N GLN A 131 5.97 3.77 9.66
CA GLN A 131 7.33 4.16 9.25
C GLN A 131 7.33 5.53 8.59
N THR A 132 6.33 5.84 7.77
CA THR A 132 6.25 7.14 7.10
C THR A 132 6.01 8.27 8.11
N VAL A 133 5.19 8.02 9.14
CA VAL A 133 5.02 9.00 10.23
C VAL A 133 6.36 9.28 10.90
N ASN A 134 7.10 8.22 11.21
CA ASN A 134 8.42 8.35 11.84
C ASN A 134 9.38 9.13 10.95
N ILE A 135 9.34 8.87 9.65
CA ILE A 135 10.20 9.58 8.69
C ILE A 135 9.92 11.09 8.73
N VAL A 136 8.66 11.47 8.64
CA VAL A 136 8.29 12.89 8.64
C VAL A 136 8.70 13.54 9.96
N ASP A 137 8.45 12.86 11.07
CA ASP A 137 8.79 13.37 12.39
C ASP A 137 10.29 13.66 12.52
N ASN A 138 11.11 12.81 11.92
CA ASN A 138 12.57 12.96 12.02
C ASN A 138 13.17 13.86 10.93
N VAL A 139 12.49 14.01 9.80
CA VAL A 139 12.98 14.89 8.73
C VAL A 139 12.70 16.35 9.05
N CYS A 140 11.55 16.64 9.67
CA CYS A 140 11.15 18.03 9.95
C CYS A 140 11.90 18.54 11.17
N GLN A 141 13.01 19.23 10.94
CA GLN A 141 13.84 19.79 12.01
C GLN A 141 13.66 21.28 12.17
N ILE A 142 13.31 21.97 11.09
CA ILE A 142 13.11 23.43 11.15
C ILE A 142 11.87 23.73 11.96
N LYS A 143 10.78 23.04 11.67
CA LYS A 143 9.53 23.19 12.42
C LYS A 143 9.02 21.80 12.79
N PRO A 144 9.23 21.37 14.02
CA PRO A 144 8.77 20.05 14.43
C PRO A 144 7.26 19.88 14.26
N ARG A 145 6.85 18.68 13.87
CA ARG A 145 5.44 18.37 13.68
C ARG A 145 4.76 18.13 15.03
N THR A 146 3.46 18.28 15.03
CA THR A 146 2.63 18.04 16.21
C THR A 146 1.79 16.78 16.00
N ASP A 147 1.08 16.36 17.04
CA ASP A 147 0.25 15.16 16.97
C ASP A 147 -0.89 15.29 15.99
N TRP A 148 -1.39 16.51 15.76
CA TRP A 148 -2.54 16.66 14.86
C TRP A 148 -2.12 16.86 13.41
N ASP A 149 -0.90 17.31 13.14
CA ASP A 149 -0.51 17.65 11.77
C ASP A 149 0.47 16.64 11.14
N ASN A 150 0.73 15.53 11.84
CA ASN A 150 1.53 14.43 11.31
C ASN A 150 0.87 13.13 11.79
N THR A 151 0.01 12.56 10.95
CA THR A 151 -0.91 11.51 11.36
C THR A 151 -0.73 10.26 10.52
N TYR A 152 -1.39 9.19 10.95
CA TYR A 152 -1.30 7.89 10.31
C TYR A 152 -2.67 7.51 9.75
N ILE A 153 -2.75 7.32 8.44
CA ILE A 153 -3.93 6.77 7.78
C ILE A 153 -3.46 5.68 6.82
N PRO A 154 -3.57 4.41 7.20
CA PRO A 154 -3.19 3.36 6.25
C PRO A 154 -4.13 3.35 5.05
N HIS A 155 -3.64 2.85 3.93
CA HIS A 155 -4.53 2.61 2.79
C HIS A 155 -5.66 1.70 3.24
N GLY A 156 -6.84 1.92 2.68
CA GLY A 156 -8.01 1.11 3.00
C GLY A 156 -8.39 0.22 1.83
N ILE A 157 -8.66 -1.04 2.14
CA ILE A 157 -9.13 -2.00 1.16
C ILE A 157 -10.65 -2.04 1.24
N ASN A 158 -11.30 -2.02 0.08
CA ASN A 158 -12.77 -2.01 0.03
C ASN A 158 -13.30 -3.36 0.52
N GLU A 159 -13.85 -3.35 1.71
CA GLU A 159 -14.35 -4.55 2.37
C GLU A 159 -15.59 -5.13 1.70
N LYS A 160 -16.23 -4.38 0.83
CA LYS A 160 -17.35 -4.89 0.05
C LYS A 160 -16.87 -5.72 -1.15
N ASN A 161 -15.61 -5.52 -1.56
CA ASN A 161 -15.04 -6.25 -2.68
C ASN A 161 -14.13 -7.38 -2.25
N PHE A 162 -13.50 -7.26 -1.07
CA PHE A 162 -12.53 -8.25 -0.58
C PHE A 162 -12.95 -8.71 0.80
N TYR A 163 -13.36 -9.98 0.88
CA TYR A 163 -13.87 -10.57 2.11
C TYR A 163 -13.72 -12.08 2.04
N PRO A 164 -13.74 -12.78 3.18
CA PRO A 164 -13.64 -14.24 3.16
C PRO A 164 -14.89 -14.86 2.58
N MET A 165 -14.72 -15.95 1.83
CA MET A 165 -15.82 -16.71 1.27
C MET A 165 -15.74 -18.14 1.78
N ASN A 166 -16.89 -18.76 1.92
CA ASN A 166 -16.97 -20.19 2.29
C ASN A 166 -18.06 -20.87 1.47
N GLU A 167 -18.26 -22.14 1.73
CA GLU A 167 -19.15 -22.98 0.95
C GLU A 167 -20.60 -22.50 0.92
N SER A 168 -21.01 -21.71 1.91
CA SER A 168 -22.37 -21.20 1.96
C SER A 168 -22.58 -19.93 1.14
N HIS A 169 -21.51 -19.33 0.64
CA HIS A 169 -21.62 -18.09 -0.15
C HIS A 169 -22.29 -18.38 -1.50
N LYS A 170 -23.15 -17.47 -1.94
CA LYS A 170 -23.91 -17.65 -3.20
C LYS A 170 -23.00 -17.83 -4.41
N ASP A 171 -21.81 -17.26 -4.39
CA ASP A 171 -20.87 -17.32 -5.51
C ASP A 171 -19.81 -18.42 -5.34
N TRP A 172 -19.98 -19.32 -4.36
CA TRP A 172 -18.96 -20.35 -4.12
C TRP A 172 -18.75 -21.25 -5.33
N GLY A 173 -19.82 -21.63 -6.00
CA GLY A 173 -19.71 -22.45 -7.21
C GLY A 173 -18.93 -21.75 -8.31
N GLU A 174 -19.15 -20.45 -8.45
CA GLU A 174 -18.42 -19.65 -9.44
C GLU A 174 -16.94 -19.59 -9.08
N LEU A 175 -16.63 -19.43 -7.79
CA LEU A 175 -15.25 -19.42 -7.32
C LEU A 175 -14.58 -20.76 -7.64
N MET A 176 -15.26 -21.86 -7.39
CA MET A 176 -14.71 -23.19 -7.66
C MET A 176 -14.46 -23.40 -9.15
N GLN A 177 -15.35 -22.88 -10.01
CA GLN A 177 -15.12 -22.96 -11.44
C GLN A 177 -13.94 -22.09 -11.87
N PHE A 178 -13.82 -20.89 -11.30
CA PHE A 178 -12.69 -20.01 -11.56
C PHE A 178 -11.38 -20.70 -11.15
N LYS A 179 -11.38 -21.34 -10.00
CA LYS A 179 -10.19 -22.08 -9.53
C LYS A 179 -9.83 -23.19 -10.51
N ARG A 180 -10.80 -23.97 -10.97
CA ARG A 180 -10.54 -25.02 -11.95
C ARG A 180 -9.94 -24.46 -13.22
N ASN A 181 -10.45 -23.31 -13.67
CA ASN A 181 -9.92 -22.67 -14.88
C ASN A 181 -8.49 -22.20 -14.71
N VAL A 182 -8.18 -21.57 -13.57
CA VAL A 182 -6.84 -21.05 -13.31
C VAL A 182 -5.83 -22.20 -13.18
N THR A 183 -6.23 -23.30 -12.56
CA THR A 183 -5.34 -24.42 -12.29
C THR A 183 -5.38 -25.48 -13.39
N ASP A 184 -6.13 -25.25 -14.44
CA ASP A 184 -6.31 -26.21 -15.54
C ASP A 184 -6.80 -27.56 -15.01
N GLY A 185 -7.69 -27.50 -14.02
CA GLY A 185 -8.33 -28.67 -13.45
C GLY A 185 -7.48 -29.44 -12.45
N LYS A 186 -6.26 -29.02 -12.19
CA LYS A 186 -5.38 -29.73 -11.27
C LYS A 186 -5.74 -29.37 -9.82
N ASP A 187 -5.77 -30.36 -8.96
CA ASP A 187 -6.18 -30.19 -7.57
C ASP A 187 -4.95 -29.98 -6.68
N TYR A 188 -4.62 -28.72 -6.44
CA TYR A 188 -3.50 -28.36 -5.59
C TYR A 188 -3.94 -28.34 -4.13
N LYS A 189 -3.06 -28.79 -3.26
CA LYS A 189 -3.26 -28.75 -1.81
C LYS A 189 -2.72 -27.50 -1.17
N PHE A 190 -1.80 -26.81 -1.85
CA PHE A 190 -1.16 -25.62 -1.28
C PHE A 190 -0.85 -24.66 -2.40
N ILE A 191 -1.46 -23.49 -2.33
CA ILE A 191 -1.29 -22.44 -3.36
C ILE A 191 -0.72 -21.20 -2.70
N VAL A 192 0.44 -20.76 -3.20
CA VAL A 192 1.06 -19.49 -2.82
C VAL A 192 0.68 -18.46 -3.88
N PHE A 193 0.24 -17.29 -3.45
CA PHE A 193 -0.24 -16.26 -4.38
C PHE A 193 0.58 -14.98 -4.24
N TRP A 194 0.98 -14.43 -5.37
CA TRP A 194 1.71 -13.18 -5.47
C TRP A 194 1.01 -12.29 -6.48
N ASN A 195 0.62 -11.09 -6.03
CA ASN A 195 -0.09 -10.12 -6.87
C ASN A 195 0.66 -8.80 -6.84
N ASN A 196 1.49 -8.58 -7.85
CA ASN A 196 2.26 -7.35 -7.97
C ASN A 196 2.63 -7.13 -9.43
N ARG A 197 3.10 -5.92 -9.71
CA ARG A 197 3.65 -5.63 -11.01
C ARG A 197 5.03 -6.28 -11.15
N ASN A 198 5.32 -6.75 -12.35
CA ASN A 198 6.64 -7.34 -12.68
C ASN A 198 7.62 -6.20 -12.90
N ILE A 199 8.19 -5.67 -11.80
CA ILE A 199 9.22 -4.64 -11.85
C ILE A 199 10.33 -5.01 -10.88
N ARG A 200 11.52 -4.45 -11.11
CA ARG A 200 12.72 -4.88 -10.37
C ARG A 200 12.56 -4.83 -8.87
N ARG A 201 12.01 -3.73 -8.35
CA ARG A 201 11.97 -3.57 -6.89
C ARG A 201 11.01 -4.55 -6.20
N LYS A 202 10.13 -5.21 -6.94
CA LYS A 202 9.21 -6.20 -6.37
C LYS A 202 9.83 -7.60 -6.33
N LEU A 203 11.01 -7.76 -6.88
CA LEU A 203 11.80 -9.01 -6.83
C LEU A 203 11.00 -10.25 -7.24
N PRO A 204 10.33 -10.22 -8.41
CA PRO A 204 9.53 -11.39 -8.80
C PRO A 204 10.36 -12.66 -8.99
N GLY A 205 11.62 -12.54 -9.41
CA GLY A 205 12.49 -13.70 -9.52
C GLY A 205 12.76 -14.35 -8.18
N ASP A 206 12.95 -13.53 -7.15
CA ASP A 206 13.17 -14.05 -5.79
C ASP A 206 11.92 -14.74 -5.26
N VAL A 207 10.73 -14.29 -5.68
CA VAL A 207 9.49 -14.98 -5.32
C VAL A 207 9.50 -16.40 -5.89
N ILE A 208 9.88 -16.53 -7.16
CA ILE A 208 9.99 -17.85 -7.81
C ILE A 208 11.03 -18.71 -7.09
N MET A 209 12.19 -18.12 -6.75
CA MET A 209 13.24 -18.86 -6.04
C MET A 209 12.76 -19.30 -4.66
N SER A 210 11.98 -18.46 -3.97
CA SER A 210 11.44 -18.83 -2.66
C SER A 210 10.53 -20.05 -2.77
N PHE A 211 9.68 -20.06 -3.78
CA PHE A 211 8.80 -21.19 -4.02
C PHE A 211 9.61 -22.45 -4.39
N LYS A 212 10.63 -22.28 -5.22
CA LYS A 212 11.49 -23.39 -5.61
C LYS A 212 12.16 -24.02 -4.39
N HIS A 213 12.77 -23.19 -3.54
CA HIS A 213 13.44 -23.69 -2.33
C HIS A 213 12.46 -24.35 -1.39
N PHE A 214 11.24 -23.84 -1.29
CA PHE A 214 10.19 -24.45 -0.49
C PHE A 214 9.86 -25.84 -1.02
N CYS A 215 9.61 -25.97 -2.31
CA CYS A 215 9.25 -27.26 -2.92
C CYS A 215 10.39 -28.27 -2.80
N ASP A 216 11.65 -27.78 -2.85
CA ASP A 216 12.80 -28.67 -2.69
C ASP A 216 12.82 -29.34 -1.30
N MET A 217 12.16 -28.77 -0.32
CA MET A 217 12.09 -29.34 1.03
C MET A 217 11.03 -30.44 1.15
N LEU A 218 10.24 -30.66 0.13
CA LEU A 218 9.12 -31.60 0.16
C LEU A 218 9.44 -32.86 -0.64
N PRO A 219 8.85 -34.01 -0.26
CA PRO A 219 8.86 -35.15 -1.16
C PRO A 219 8.23 -34.78 -2.50
N LYS A 220 8.69 -35.43 -3.56
CA LYS A 220 8.22 -35.11 -4.91
C LYS A 220 6.71 -35.12 -5.03
N GLU A 221 6.07 -36.14 -4.46
CA GLU A 221 4.61 -36.29 -4.54
C GLU A 221 3.88 -35.12 -3.89
N GLU A 222 4.46 -34.56 -2.83
CA GLU A 222 3.85 -33.41 -2.15
C GLU A 222 4.11 -32.13 -2.92
N ALA A 223 5.34 -31.96 -3.43
CA ALA A 223 5.67 -30.77 -4.21
C ALA A 223 4.79 -30.63 -5.45
N GLU A 224 4.42 -31.75 -6.06
CA GLU A 224 3.55 -31.75 -7.24
C GLU A 224 2.15 -31.22 -6.94
N LYS A 225 1.78 -31.18 -5.66
CA LYS A 225 0.46 -30.68 -5.24
C LYS A 225 0.52 -29.23 -4.76
N CYS A 226 1.63 -28.56 -5.01
CA CYS A 226 1.81 -27.15 -4.65
C CYS A 226 1.93 -26.32 -5.92
N ALA A 227 1.44 -25.09 -5.86
CA ALA A 227 1.57 -24.16 -6.97
C ALA A 227 1.85 -22.75 -6.47
N LEU A 228 2.60 -22.01 -7.26
CA LEU A 228 2.73 -20.57 -7.10
C LEU A 228 1.93 -19.92 -8.22
N ILE A 229 0.97 -19.09 -7.85
CA ILE A 229 0.20 -18.30 -8.82
C ILE A 229 0.72 -16.86 -8.75
N MET A 230 1.16 -16.34 -9.88
CA MET A 230 1.63 -14.96 -9.99
C MET A 230 0.67 -14.18 -10.89
N HIS A 231 -0.06 -13.24 -10.29
CA HIS A 231 -0.91 -12.35 -11.07
C HIS A 231 -0.10 -11.13 -11.45
N THR A 232 0.38 -11.14 -12.67
CA THR A 232 1.32 -10.12 -13.15
C THR A 232 1.48 -10.26 -14.67
N GLN A 233 2.08 -9.27 -15.30
CA GLN A 233 2.51 -9.40 -16.69
C GLN A 233 3.76 -10.29 -16.70
N PRO A 234 3.70 -11.45 -17.36
CA PRO A 234 4.86 -12.35 -17.32
C PRO A 234 6.12 -11.75 -17.92
N ARG A 235 5.95 -10.88 -18.91
CA ARG A 235 7.07 -10.14 -19.52
C ARG A 235 6.77 -8.66 -19.41
N ASP A 236 7.67 -7.91 -18.79
CA ASP A 236 7.48 -6.47 -18.59
C ASP A 236 8.82 -5.77 -18.84
N GLU A 237 8.80 -4.71 -19.60
CA GLU A 237 10.01 -3.96 -19.94
C GLU A 237 10.71 -3.40 -18.71
N ASN A 238 9.96 -3.14 -17.65
CA ASN A 238 10.51 -2.60 -16.41
C ASN A 238 10.86 -3.71 -15.42
N GLY A 239 10.69 -4.95 -15.82
CA GLY A 239 10.97 -6.11 -15.00
C GLY A 239 11.78 -7.14 -15.77
N THR A 240 11.20 -8.34 -15.92
CA THR A 240 11.93 -9.43 -16.55
C THR A 240 10.97 -10.36 -17.28
N ASP A 241 11.55 -11.36 -17.95
CA ASP A 241 10.83 -12.43 -18.62
C ASP A 241 10.67 -13.58 -17.62
N LEU A 242 9.56 -13.57 -16.91
CA LEU A 242 9.35 -14.56 -15.84
C LEU A 242 9.22 -15.99 -16.34
N PRO A 243 8.57 -16.27 -17.48
CA PRO A 243 8.63 -17.64 -18.01
C PRO A 243 10.04 -18.16 -18.20
N GLU A 244 10.98 -17.33 -18.64
CA GLU A 244 12.37 -17.77 -18.75
C GLU A 244 13.02 -18.00 -17.40
N VAL A 245 12.64 -17.19 -16.39
CA VAL A 245 13.14 -17.42 -15.04
C VAL A 245 12.66 -18.79 -14.54
N VAL A 246 11.38 -19.10 -14.74
CA VAL A 246 10.83 -20.40 -14.32
C VAL A 246 11.55 -21.53 -15.04
N LYS A 247 11.72 -21.39 -16.35
CA LYS A 247 12.34 -22.43 -17.17
C LYS A 247 13.77 -22.74 -16.69
N GLN A 248 14.51 -21.73 -16.31
CA GLN A 248 15.89 -21.90 -15.86
C GLN A 248 16.01 -22.25 -14.39
N CYS A 249 15.21 -21.61 -13.55
CA CYS A 249 15.44 -21.65 -12.10
C CYS A 249 14.44 -22.50 -11.35
N CYS A 250 13.28 -22.79 -11.93
CA CYS A 250 12.21 -23.53 -11.23
C CYS A 250 11.49 -24.47 -12.19
N PRO A 251 12.25 -25.28 -12.99
CA PRO A 251 11.60 -26.07 -14.04
C PRO A 251 10.79 -27.26 -13.52
N ASP A 252 11.01 -27.66 -12.29
CA ASP A 252 10.41 -28.91 -11.77
C ASP A 252 9.10 -28.68 -11.02
N TYR A 253 8.67 -27.43 -10.83
CA TYR A 253 7.50 -27.13 -10.00
C TYR A 253 6.53 -26.22 -10.77
N ASP A 254 5.30 -26.18 -10.31
CA ASP A 254 4.23 -25.49 -11.03
C ASP A 254 4.15 -24.01 -10.65
N VAL A 255 4.50 -23.14 -11.59
CA VAL A 255 4.31 -21.70 -11.48
C VAL A 255 3.29 -21.30 -12.54
N ILE A 256 2.18 -20.73 -12.11
CA ILE A 256 1.06 -20.36 -12.97
C ILE A 256 1.02 -18.83 -13.10
N PHE A 257 0.97 -18.33 -14.33
CA PHE A 257 0.86 -16.89 -14.56
C PHE A 257 -0.59 -16.53 -14.88
N SER A 258 -1.13 -15.61 -14.10
CA SER A 258 -2.44 -15.01 -14.33
C SER A 258 -2.18 -13.60 -14.82
N HIS A 259 -2.38 -13.34 -16.09
CA HIS A 259 -2.01 -12.03 -16.66
C HIS A 259 -3.18 -11.31 -17.31
N ASN A 260 -4.35 -11.93 -17.38
CA ASN A 260 -5.52 -11.25 -17.90
C ASN A 260 -5.99 -10.22 -16.88
N ARG A 261 -6.58 -9.14 -17.38
CA ARG A 261 -7.15 -8.15 -16.48
C ARG A 261 -8.33 -8.77 -15.74
N LEU A 262 -8.30 -8.65 -14.42
CA LEU A 262 -9.33 -9.21 -13.54
C LEU A 262 -10.12 -8.09 -12.89
N ASP A 263 -11.42 -8.30 -12.71
CA ASP A 263 -12.19 -7.39 -11.89
C ASP A 263 -12.01 -7.75 -10.41
N ASP A 264 -12.55 -6.92 -9.52
CA ASP A 264 -12.38 -7.13 -8.09
C ASP A 264 -12.94 -8.48 -7.64
N LYS A 265 -14.03 -8.92 -8.25
CA LYS A 265 -14.64 -10.19 -7.90
C LYS A 265 -13.70 -11.37 -8.21
N GLN A 266 -13.09 -11.35 -9.39
CA GLN A 266 -12.16 -12.39 -9.78
C GLN A 266 -10.89 -12.35 -8.93
N LEU A 267 -10.44 -11.16 -8.60
CA LEU A 267 -9.27 -11.01 -7.74
C LEU A 267 -9.57 -11.53 -6.33
N ARG A 268 -10.78 -11.25 -5.83
CA ARG A 268 -11.23 -11.83 -4.56
C ARG A 268 -11.17 -13.34 -4.60
N TYR A 269 -11.55 -13.95 -5.73
CA TYR A 269 -11.48 -15.39 -5.88
C TYR A 269 -10.04 -15.89 -5.74
N LEU A 270 -9.09 -15.21 -6.39
CA LEU A 270 -7.70 -15.63 -6.28
C LEU A 270 -7.21 -15.61 -4.84
N TYR A 271 -7.54 -14.55 -4.10
CA TYR A 271 -7.14 -14.48 -2.69
C TYR A 271 -7.80 -15.56 -1.87
N ASN A 272 -9.08 -15.84 -2.11
CA ASN A 272 -9.81 -16.86 -1.32
C ASN A 272 -9.34 -18.28 -1.63
N MET A 273 -8.89 -18.53 -2.85
CA MET A 273 -8.41 -19.87 -3.19
C MET A 273 -6.96 -20.11 -2.79
N ALA A 274 -6.23 -19.04 -2.45
CA ALA A 274 -4.84 -19.16 -2.05
C ALA A 274 -4.72 -19.58 -0.59
N ASP A 275 -3.63 -20.28 -0.29
CA ASP A 275 -3.33 -20.69 1.08
C ASP A 275 -2.46 -19.66 1.79
N VAL A 276 -1.62 -18.95 1.04
CA VAL A 276 -0.73 -17.92 1.58
C VAL A 276 -0.57 -16.81 0.54
N GLY A 277 -0.66 -15.56 0.97
CA GLY A 277 -0.27 -14.41 0.18
C GLY A 277 1.16 -14.04 0.49
N MET A 278 1.91 -13.72 -0.53
CA MET A 278 3.33 -13.44 -0.35
C MET A 278 3.68 -12.08 -0.95
N UNK A 279 4.41 -11.41 -0.40
CA UNK A 279 4.83 -10.18 -0.94
C UNK A 279 6.27 -10.17 -0.78
N UNK A 280 6.81 -10.17 -1.49
CA UNK A 280 8.10 -10.11 -1.44
C UNK A 280 8.46 -8.85 -2.01
N UNK A 281 8.41 -8.24 -1.55
CA UNK A 281 8.90 -7.12 -2.07
C UNK A 281 10.21 -7.12 -1.58
N UNK A 282 10.61 -7.03 -2.00
CA UNK A 282 11.88 -6.99 -1.67
C UNK A 282 12.38 -5.69 -1.33
N SER A 283 12.60 -5.01 -1.63
CA SER A 283 12.91 -3.62 -1.46
C SER A 283 11.95 -3.00 -0.47
N ASN A 284 11.78 -1.73 -0.50
CA ASN A 284 10.84 -1.08 0.42
C ASN A 284 9.46 -1.07 -0.20
N GLU A 285 8.44 -1.17 0.65
CA GLU A 285 7.05 -1.17 0.20
C GLU A 285 6.26 -0.18 1.03
N GLY A 286 5.62 0.76 0.35
CA GLY A 286 4.87 1.81 1.04
C GLY A 286 3.76 1.28 1.89
N PHE A 287 2.96 0.36 1.36
CA PHE A 287 1.85 -0.22 2.11
C PHE A 287 1.73 -1.72 1.90
N GLY A 288 1.69 -2.17 0.64
CA GLY A 288 1.48 -3.57 0.32
C GLY A 288 0.00 -3.88 0.15
N LEU A 289 -0.59 -3.35 -0.91
CA LEU A 289 -2.01 -3.56 -1.16
C LEU A 289 -2.35 -5.04 -1.32
N GLY A 290 -1.50 -5.79 -2.04
CA GLY A 290 -1.81 -7.19 -2.32
C GLY A 290 -1.92 -8.05 -1.08
N THR A 291 -1.00 -7.88 -0.14
CA THR A 291 -1.06 -8.69 1.08
C THR A 291 -2.18 -8.22 2.01
N CYS A 292 -2.50 -6.93 2.01
CA CYS A 292 -3.65 -6.47 2.78
C CYS A 292 -4.95 -7.02 2.19
N GLU A 293 -5.06 -7.07 0.86
CA GLU A 293 -6.21 -7.71 0.20
C GLU A 293 -6.30 -9.17 0.59
N ALA A 294 -5.15 -9.87 0.69
CA ALA A 294 -5.12 -11.27 1.12
C ALA A 294 -5.70 -11.39 2.53
N LEU A 295 -5.24 -10.54 3.46
CA LEU A 295 -5.75 -10.57 4.83
C LEU A 295 -7.25 -10.26 4.88
N MET A 296 -7.70 -9.30 4.06
CA MET A 296 -9.13 -9.00 3.98
C MET A 296 -9.94 -10.23 3.57
N CYS A 297 -9.35 -11.10 2.78
CA CYS A 297 -10.02 -12.34 2.32
C CYS A 297 -9.77 -13.52 3.25
N GLY A 298 -9.11 -13.32 4.38
CA GLY A 298 -8.86 -14.38 5.35
C GLY A 298 -7.68 -15.26 4.99
N THR A 299 -6.78 -14.79 4.15
CA THR A 299 -5.60 -15.54 3.72
C THR A 299 -4.38 -15.00 4.45
N PRO A 300 -3.63 -15.85 5.14
CA PRO A 300 -2.45 -15.40 5.89
C PRO A 300 -1.32 -14.98 4.94
N ILE A 301 -0.34 -14.27 5.47
CA ILE A 301 0.70 -13.68 4.63
C ILE A 301 2.10 -14.00 5.13
N SER A 302 3.05 -13.96 4.19
CA SER A 302 4.48 -13.88 4.51
C SER A 302 5.03 -12.67 3.77
N VAL A 303 5.63 -11.76 4.53
CA VAL A 303 6.11 -10.48 4.01
C VAL A 303 7.47 -10.16 4.60
N ASN A 304 8.26 -9.40 3.86
CA ASN A 304 9.51 -8.91 4.44
C ASN A 304 9.22 -7.72 5.36
N VAL A 305 10.05 -7.58 6.39
CA VAL A 305 9.90 -6.55 7.41
C VAL A 305 10.43 -5.24 6.86
N THR A 306 9.53 -4.45 6.27
CA THR A 306 9.87 -3.15 5.70
C THR A 306 8.60 -2.34 5.48
N GLY A 307 8.72 -1.03 5.56
CA GLY A 307 7.65 -0.10 5.20
C GLY A 307 6.31 -0.42 5.81
N GLY A 308 5.27 -0.30 5.01
CA GLY A 308 3.90 -0.55 5.46
C GLY A 308 3.57 -2.01 5.67
N LEU A 309 4.38 -2.92 5.14
CA LEU A 309 4.17 -4.35 5.39
C LEU A 309 4.28 -4.66 6.88
N GLN A 310 5.11 -3.90 7.60
CA GLN A 310 5.25 -4.08 9.05
C GLN A 310 3.92 -3.86 9.76
N ASP A 311 3.14 -2.88 9.29
CA ASP A 311 1.87 -2.55 9.91
C ASP A 311 0.85 -3.67 9.78
N GLN A 312 1.01 -4.51 8.77
CA GLN A 312 0.09 -5.63 8.54
C GLN A 312 0.41 -6.82 9.44
N CYS A 313 1.59 -6.85 10.01
CA CYS A 313 2.02 -7.99 10.84
C CYS A 313 1.52 -7.92 12.28
N GLY A 314 1.05 -6.77 12.73
CA GLY A 314 0.57 -6.63 14.09
C GLY A 314 1.67 -6.76 15.13
N PHE A 315 2.81 -6.16 14.88
CA PHE A 315 3.94 -6.23 15.82
C PHE A 315 3.59 -5.60 17.16
N ARG A 316 3.97 -6.31 18.23
CA ARG A 316 3.83 -5.84 19.61
C ARG A 316 5.15 -6.03 20.34
N TYR A 317 5.44 -5.10 21.22
CA TYR A 317 6.59 -5.23 22.11
C TYR A 317 6.08 -5.25 23.56
N LYS A 318 6.39 -6.32 24.27
CA LYS A 318 5.89 -6.54 25.63
C LYS A 318 4.36 -6.34 25.70
N GLY A 319 3.68 -6.85 24.68
CA GLY A 319 2.21 -6.82 24.63
C GLY A 319 1.60 -5.56 24.07
N GLU A 320 2.37 -4.52 23.83
CA GLU A 320 1.87 -3.24 23.32
C GLU A 320 2.12 -3.12 21.83
N LEU A 321 1.07 -2.73 21.10
CA LEU A 321 1.19 -2.51 19.65
C LEU A 321 2.24 -1.44 19.37
N LEU A 322 3.12 -1.70 18.40
CA LEU A 322 4.16 -0.74 18.06
C LEU A 322 3.56 0.56 17.54
N THR A 323 4.16 1.66 17.95
CA THR A 323 3.79 2.99 17.45
C THR A 323 4.84 3.44 16.42
N TYR A 324 4.58 4.58 15.78
CA TYR A 324 5.53 5.10 14.80
C TYR A 324 6.92 5.33 15.38
N LYS A 325 7.01 5.57 16.70
CA LYS A 325 8.30 5.81 17.34
C LYS A 325 9.19 4.57 17.35
N ASP A 326 8.60 3.40 17.19
CA ASP A 326 9.33 2.13 17.26
C ASP A 326 9.87 1.64 15.93
N TYR A 327 9.38 2.20 14.81
CA TYR A 327 9.56 1.54 13.51
C TYR A 327 10.93 1.74 12.88
N SER A 328 11.74 2.66 13.40
CA SER A 328 13.06 2.87 12.85
C SER A 328 13.99 1.69 13.11
N TRP A 329 13.78 0.94 14.18
CA TRP A 329 14.67 -0.17 14.48
C TRP A 329 14.18 -1.52 13.94
N VAL A 330 12.92 -1.64 13.62
CA VAL A 330 12.39 -2.93 13.15
C VAL A 330 12.94 -3.30 11.78
N HIS A 331 13.18 -2.33 10.92
CA HIS A 331 13.64 -2.59 9.57
C HIS A 331 15.15 -2.42 9.39
N SER A 332 15.87 -2.05 10.43
CA SER A 332 17.31 -1.80 10.34
C SER A 332 18.10 -3.10 10.55
N LEU A 333 19.02 -3.37 9.64
CA LEU A 333 19.90 -4.53 9.82
C LEU A 333 20.74 -4.41 11.08
N HIS A 334 21.07 -3.18 11.45
CA HIS A 334 21.80 -2.94 12.70
C HIS A 334 20.99 -3.44 13.89
N ASP A 335 19.70 -3.28 13.84
CA ASP A 335 18.83 -3.67 14.94
C ASP A 335 18.20 -5.05 14.74
N GLU A 336 18.41 -5.68 13.59
CA GLU A 336 17.80 -6.97 13.29
C GLU A 336 18.13 -8.01 14.37
N LYS A 337 19.38 -8.12 14.73
CA LYS A 337 19.81 -9.11 15.73
C LYS A 337 19.17 -8.84 17.07
N LYS A 338 18.93 -7.58 17.38
CA LYS A 338 18.29 -7.20 18.63
C LYS A 338 16.81 -7.56 18.63
N TRP A 339 16.14 -7.36 17.51
CA TRP A 339 14.68 -7.44 17.49
C TRP A 339 14.12 -8.69 16.86
N LYS A 340 14.81 -9.26 15.85
CA LYS A 340 14.33 -10.43 15.14
C LYS A 340 14.05 -11.61 16.09
N ASP A 341 14.98 -11.86 17.00
CA ASP A 341 14.91 -13.00 17.92
C ASP A 341 14.56 -12.56 19.34
N ASN A 342 14.10 -11.33 19.51
CA ASN A 342 13.74 -10.83 20.83
C ASN A 342 12.44 -11.48 21.28
N PRO A 343 12.44 -12.19 22.40
CA PRO A 343 11.21 -12.88 22.84
C PRO A 343 10.08 -11.92 23.25
N ASP A 344 10.40 -10.66 23.49
CA ASP A 344 9.37 -9.67 23.84
C ASP A 344 8.71 -9.07 22.62
N LEU A 345 9.27 -9.30 21.41
CA LEU A 345 8.66 -8.83 20.17
C LEU A 345 7.82 -9.95 19.60
N THR A 346 6.53 -9.69 19.45
CA THR A 346 5.60 -10.69 18.89
C THR A 346 4.89 -10.10 17.68
N TYR A 347 4.21 -10.95 16.95
CA TYR A 347 3.41 -10.54 15.80
C TYR A 347 2.21 -11.47 15.67
N GLY A 348 1.29 -11.08 14.81
CA GLY A 348 0.04 -11.82 14.69
C GLY A 348 0.23 -13.21 14.10
N GLU A 349 -0.67 -14.11 14.48
CA GLU A 349 -0.63 -15.49 13.99
C GLU A 349 -0.89 -15.58 12.48
N TRP A 350 -1.41 -14.51 11.88
CA TRP A 350 -1.74 -14.45 10.47
C TRP A 350 -0.55 -14.08 9.59
N ALA A 351 0.60 -13.77 10.18
CA ALA A 351 1.75 -13.27 9.45
C ALA A 351 3.01 -14.02 9.84
N LYS A 352 3.82 -14.33 8.85
CA LYS A 352 5.16 -14.85 9.09
C LYS A 352 6.16 -13.91 8.44
N PRO A 353 6.66 -12.94 9.21
CA PRO A 353 7.56 -11.92 8.64
C PRO A 353 8.96 -12.48 8.39
N VAL A 354 9.62 -11.90 7.40
CA VAL A 354 11.00 -12.26 7.04
C VAL A 354 11.84 -11.00 7.12
N TRP A 355 12.85 -11.03 7.98
CA TRP A 355 13.76 -9.89 8.11
C TRP A 355 14.74 -9.86 6.95
N PRO A 356 15.13 -8.66 6.49
CA PRO A 356 16.15 -8.59 5.45
C PRO A 356 17.48 -9.12 5.97
N SER A 357 18.21 -9.82 5.11
CA SER A 357 19.52 -10.37 5.44
C SER A 357 20.65 -9.53 4.88
N ASN A 358 20.31 -8.59 4.02
CA ASN A 358 21.29 -7.76 3.34
C ASN A 358 20.69 -6.39 3.06
N ARG A 359 21.53 -5.38 3.09
CA ARG A 359 21.11 -4.01 2.84
C ARG A 359 22.19 -3.32 2.02
N SER A 360 21.78 -2.64 0.96
CA SER A 360 22.71 -1.80 0.22
C SER A 360 22.19 -0.38 0.15
N LEU A 361 23.13 0.56 0.08
CA LEU A 361 22.80 1.97 -0.06
C LEU A 361 22.87 2.32 -1.54
N GLN A 362 21.75 2.75 -2.09
CA GLN A 362 21.62 3.07 -3.50
C GLN A 362 21.16 4.49 -3.68
N GLY A 363 21.08 4.95 -4.91
CA GLY A 363 20.58 6.29 -5.14
C GLY A 363 20.59 6.71 -6.58
N SER A 364 20.01 7.88 -6.80
CA SER A 364 20.02 8.59 -8.06
C SER A 364 20.10 10.08 -7.73
N ILE A 365 20.24 10.91 -8.74
CA ILE A 365 20.35 12.35 -8.45
C ILE A 365 19.13 12.88 -7.69
N PRO A 366 17.88 12.57 -8.13
CA PRO A 366 16.73 13.10 -7.37
C PRO A 366 16.45 12.35 -6.05
N THR A 367 17.08 11.21 -5.84
CA THR A 367 16.93 10.42 -4.63
C THR A 367 18.31 9.96 -4.20
N PRO A 368 19.10 10.84 -3.60
CA PRO A 368 20.54 10.57 -3.48
C PRO A 368 20.92 9.39 -2.62
N TYR A 369 20.03 8.93 -1.76
CA TYR A 369 20.30 7.73 -0.98
C TYR A 369 18.99 7.07 -0.57
N ILE A 370 18.94 5.77 -0.74
CA ILE A 370 17.87 4.91 -0.19
C ILE A 370 18.50 3.58 0.18
N TYR A 371 17.90 2.89 1.14
CA TYR A 371 18.28 1.52 1.44
C TYR A 371 17.47 0.56 0.57
N ASP A 372 18.17 -0.37 -0.05
CA ASP A 372 17.53 -1.55 -0.64
C ASP A 372 17.73 -2.70 0.33
N ASP A 373 16.65 -3.14 0.93
CA ASP A 373 16.65 -4.28 1.85
C ASP A 373 16.28 -5.54 1.09
N ARG A 374 17.01 -6.61 1.30
CA ARG A 374 16.75 -7.83 0.57
C ARG A 374 16.68 -9.03 1.52
N PRO A 375 15.52 -9.68 1.60
CA PRO A 375 15.41 -10.93 2.36
C PRO A 375 15.94 -12.09 1.52
N ARG A 376 16.36 -13.15 2.18
CA ARG A 376 16.81 -14.35 1.49
C ARG A 376 15.63 -15.19 1.05
N SER A 377 15.73 -15.74 -0.16
CA SER A 377 14.71 -16.65 -0.67
C SER A 377 14.54 -17.86 0.23
N GLU A 378 15.63 -18.33 0.80
CA GLU A 378 15.60 -19.48 1.71
C GLU A 378 14.78 -19.19 2.97
N ASP A 379 14.86 -17.95 3.46
CA ASP A 379 14.10 -17.57 4.65
C ASP A 379 12.60 -17.54 4.35
N PHE A 380 12.22 -17.03 3.17
CA PHE A 380 10.83 -17.11 2.74
C PHE A 380 10.39 -18.56 2.56
N ALA A 381 11.25 -19.40 2.00
CA ALA A 381 10.94 -20.81 1.82
C ALA A 381 10.63 -21.48 3.17
N ASP A 382 11.44 -21.14 4.20
CA ASP A 382 11.19 -21.67 5.54
C ASP A 382 9.80 -21.26 6.06
N ARG A 383 9.40 -20.02 5.82
CA ARG A 383 8.06 -19.57 6.24
C ARG A 383 6.97 -20.29 5.47
N LEU A 384 7.15 -20.49 4.17
CA LEU A 384 6.18 -21.26 3.39
C LEU A 384 6.06 -22.67 3.91
N LYS A 385 7.19 -23.29 4.30
CA LYS A 385 7.16 -24.64 4.86
C LYS A 385 6.38 -24.68 6.16
N GLU A 386 6.52 -23.67 6.99
CA GLU A 386 5.76 -23.57 8.24
C GLU A 386 4.26 -23.48 7.94
N TRP A 387 3.86 -22.67 6.96
CA TRP A 387 2.46 -22.58 6.57
C TRP A 387 1.95 -23.90 6.04
N TYR A 388 2.76 -24.59 5.23
CA TYR A 388 2.39 -25.89 4.66
C TYR A 388 2.20 -26.92 5.76
N ASP A 389 3.15 -26.98 6.69
CA ASP A 389 3.17 -28.02 7.72
C ASP A 389 2.02 -27.91 8.71
N MET A 390 1.49 -26.70 8.94
CA MET A 390 0.43 -26.56 9.92
C MET A 390 -0.93 -27.10 9.43
N GLY A 391 -1.08 -27.27 8.13
CA GLY A 391 -2.30 -27.83 7.58
C GLY A 391 -3.37 -26.79 7.31
N ASP A 392 -4.36 -27.21 6.53
CA ASP A 392 -5.37 -26.31 5.99
C ASP A 392 -6.22 -25.65 7.07
N GLU A 393 -6.68 -26.43 8.04
CA GLU A 393 -7.59 -25.92 9.08
C GLU A 393 -6.91 -24.84 9.92
N GLU A 394 -5.68 -25.11 10.37
CA GLU A 394 -4.95 -24.14 11.20
C GLU A 394 -4.57 -22.90 10.39
N ARG A 395 -4.19 -23.08 9.12
CA ARG A 395 -3.87 -21.97 8.24
C ARG A 395 -5.08 -21.02 8.08
N LYS A 396 -6.25 -21.61 7.89
CA LYS A 396 -7.48 -20.84 7.75
C LYS A 396 -7.82 -20.08 9.03
N ARG A 397 -7.60 -20.73 10.19
CA ARG A 397 -7.81 -20.06 11.47
C ARG A 397 -6.92 -18.83 11.59
N CYS A 398 -5.65 -19.01 11.23
CA CYS A 398 -4.69 -17.90 11.27
C CYS A 398 -5.10 -16.78 10.31
N GLY A 399 -5.51 -17.14 9.10
CA GLY A 399 -5.95 -16.15 8.13
C GLY A 399 -7.16 -15.36 8.59
N MET A 400 -8.10 -16.01 9.27
CA MET A 400 -9.29 -15.31 9.77
C MET A 400 -8.92 -14.34 10.90
N LEU A 401 -7.92 -14.68 11.71
CA LEU A 401 -7.42 -13.71 12.70
C LEU A 401 -6.84 -12.48 12.00
N GLY A 402 -6.20 -12.68 10.86
CA GLY A 402 -5.70 -11.57 10.06
C GLY A 402 -6.82 -10.69 9.51
N HIS A 403 -7.90 -11.33 9.06
CA HIS A 403 -9.08 -10.59 8.62
C HIS A 403 -9.62 -9.71 9.76
N GLU A 404 -9.75 -10.29 10.94
CA GLU A 404 -10.22 -9.55 12.11
C GLU A 404 -9.29 -8.38 12.44
N PHE A 405 -7.98 -8.60 12.32
CA PHE A 405 -7.01 -7.54 12.62
C PHE A 405 -7.15 -6.37 11.64
N VAL A 406 -7.15 -6.63 10.34
CA VAL A 406 -7.17 -5.53 9.37
C VAL A 406 -8.50 -4.78 9.38
N MET A 407 -9.58 -5.44 9.78
CA MET A 407 -10.89 -4.78 9.90
C MET A 407 -11.05 -4.05 11.23
N GLY A 408 -10.21 -4.33 12.21
CA GLY A 408 -10.37 -3.82 13.56
C GLY A 408 -9.66 -2.51 13.81
N ASP A 409 -9.84 -2.00 15.03
CA ASP A 409 -9.34 -0.68 15.42
C ASP A 409 -7.84 -0.62 15.57
N ASP A 410 -7.18 -1.77 15.76
CA ASP A 410 -5.71 -1.77 15.86
C ASP A 410 -5.06 -1.52 14.52
N ALA A 411 -5.74 -1.77 13.41
CA ALA A 411 -5.18 -1.62 12.08
C ALA A 411 -5.90 -0.57 11.22
N ASN A 412 -7.24 -0.59 11.21
CA ASN A 412 -8.05 0.36 10.43
C ASN A 412 -7.72 0.32 8.94
N MET A 413 -7.65 -0.89 8.38
CA MET A 413 -7.24 -1.04 6.99
C MET A 413 -8.41 -1.33 6.03
N SER A 414 -9.64 -1.10 6.48
CA SER A 414 -10.79 -1.12 5.56
C SER A 414 -10.96 0.26 4.92
N ALA A 415 -11.60 0.29 3.75
CA ALA A 415 -11.87 1.57 3.08
C ALA A 415 -12.76 2.47 3.93
N THR A 416 -13.73 1.89 4.64
CA THR A 416 -14.58 2.65 5.54
C THR A 416 -13.75 3.30 6.66
N ALA A 417 -12.86 2.54 7.27
CA ALA A 417 -12.01 3.09 8.34
C ALA A 417 -11.08 4.19 7.80
N MET A 418 -10.51 3.97 6.63
CA MET A 418 -9.65 4.99 6.01
C MET A 418 -10.41 6.29 5.78
N SER A 419 -11.63 6.20 5.26
CA SER A 419 -12.43 7.40 5.00
C SER A 419 -12.77 8.12 6.30
N ASN A 420 -13.10 7.40 7.34
CA ASN A 420 -13.39 8.01 8.64
C ASN A 420 -12.16 8.70 9.22
N LEU A 421 -10.98 8.12 9.03
CA LEU A 421 -9.73 8.75 9.48
C LEU A 421 -9.44 10.02 8.69
N PHE A 422 -9.70 10.03 7.40
CA PHE A 422 -9.55 11.25 6.61
C PHE A 422 -10.44 12.35 7.16
N ILE A 423 -11.71 12.03 7.44
CA ILE A 423 -12.63 13.02 7.99
C ILE A 423 -12.12 13.53 9.34
N GLU A 424 -11.72 12.62 10.21
CA GLU A 424 -11.25 13.00 11.54
C GLU A 424 -10.05 13.94 11.47
N HIS A 425 -9.04 13.57 10.70
CA HIS A 425 -7.80 14.35 10.66
C HIS A 425 -7.94 15.64 9.88
N MET A 426 -8.68 15.61 8.79
CA MET A 426 -8.88 16.83 8.01
C MET A 426 -9.74 17.83 8.77
N ASP A 427 -10.81 17.36 9.44
CA ASP A 427 -11.63 18.26 10.24
C ASP A 427 -10.84 18.89 11.39
N THR A 428 -9.96 18.10 12.03
CA THR A 428 -9.09 18.65 13.07
C THR A 428 -8.18 19.73 12.49
N ALA A 429 -7.63 19.48 11.32
CA ALA A 429 -6.76 20.45 10.67
C ALA A 429 -7.53 21.73 10.31
N PHE A 430 -8.74 21.60 9.80
CA PHE A 430 -9.56 22.78 9.49
C PHE A 430 -9.81 23.60 10.75
N GLU A 431 -10.00 22.94 11.88
CA GLU A 431 -10.26 23.63 13.15
C GLU A 431 -9.00 24.33 13.67
N LYS A 432 -7.83 23.72 13.53
CA LYS A 432 -6.61 24.20 14.16
C LYS A 432 -5.72 25.06 13.25
N TRP A 433 -5.91 24.95 11.94
CA TRP A 433 -5.06 25.69 11.00
C TRP A 433 -5.34 27.18 11.06
N THR A 434 -4.28 27.98 10.98
CA THR A 434 -4.41 29.42 10.84
C THR A 434 -3.70 29.87 9.57
N PRO A 435 -4.28 30.84 8.86
CA PRO A 435 -3.67 31.34 7.61
C PRO A 435 -2.26 31.86 7.83
N ARG A 436 -1.40 31.65 6.86
CA ARG A 436 -0.04 32.16 6.89
C ARG A 436 -0.08 33.67 6.77
N LYS A 437 0.65 34.35 7.66
CA LYS A 437 0.66 35.82 7.60
C LYS A 437 1.52 36.31 6.45
N UNK A 438 1.13 37.19 5.97
CA UNK A 438 1.79 37.73 4.85
C UNK A 438 2.99 38.37 5.20
N UNK A 439 3.27 38.57 4.93
CA UNK A 439 4.14 39.27 5.22
C UNK A 439 5.39 38.84 5.40
N UNK A 440 5.39 38.15 5.29
CA UNK A 440 6.24 38.10 5.55
C UNK A 440 7.40 38.00 5.11
N UNK A 441 7.47 37.70 4.85
CA UNK A 441 8.19 37.54 4.56
C UNK A 441 9.39 37.91 4.13
N ILE A 442 9.43 38.55 3.57
CA ILE A 442 10.63 38.92 2.87
C ILE A 442 11.46 39.96 3.58
N TYR A 443 10.96 40.32 4.67
CA TYR A 443 11.57 41.45 5.28
C TYR A 443 12.89 41.17 5.89
N ASN A 444 13.26 40.01 5.96
CA ASN A 444 14.53 39.72 6.60
C ASN A 444 15.62 39.38 5.62
N VAL A 445 15.47 39.87 4.46
CA VAL A 445 16.49 39.64 3.43
C VAL A 445 17.75 40.46 3.70
#